data_110bd1d4023562e33bd2a124adeb71eb
#
_entry.id   110bd1d4023562e33bd2a124adeb71eb
#
_cell.length_a   1.000
_cell.length_b   1.000
_cell.length_c   1.000
_cell.angle_alpha   90.00
_cell.angle_beta   90.00
_cell.angle_gamma   90.00
#
_symmetry.space_group_name_H-M   'P 1'
#
loop_
_entity.id
_entity.type
_entity.pdbx_description
1 polymer ?
#
loop_
_entity_poly.entity_id
_entity_poly.type
_entity_poly.pdbx_seq_one_letter_code
_entity_poly.pdbx_strand_id
1 'polypeptide(L)'
;MRPHLNRKFTMPIRRRHERVPASSSQKPQKLRLLARSIVPLVAAFTLIGLVAAPATATRRSDAMGWALRQTGCWYRYGGTGPCSRGFDCSGLVFAAYAHAGIRLPRTTYQMLHSSKIVPQHHRRRQGDLVFFGSGHVTLYYWRHVVLQTPEPGEKVQLTRWYPGSSWVPTGYYRVRGAYRGPMVALRRWIHRMMISGHLRIHQHTTLQDVAAGAHRPL
;
A
#
# COMPACT_ATOMS: atom_id res chain seq x y z
N MET A 1 -12.02 -39.15 64.66
CA MET A 1 -11.87 -38.63 66.03
C MET A 1 -11.89 -37.11 66.01
N ARG A 2 -12.91 -36.53 66.57
CA ARG A 2 -12.99 -35.16 67.06
C ARG A 2 -12.18 -35.03 68.36
N PRO A 3 -12.05 -33.90 69.03
CA PRO A 3 -12.38 -32.48 68.76
C PRO A 3 -11.34 -31.46 69.36
N HIS A 4 -11.60 -30.20 69.34
CA HIS A 4 -11.90 -29.18 70.35
C HIS A 4 -11.28 -27.80 69.99
N LEU A 5 -12.15 -26.80 69.84
CA LEU A 5 -12.61 -25.75 70.78
C LEU A 5 -11.51 -24.78 71.24
N ASN A 6 -11.59 -23.58 70.93
CA ASN A 6 -12.41 -22.45 71.44
C ASN A 6 -11.49 -21.32 71.97
N ARG A 7 -11.65 -20.13 71.63
CA ARG A 7 -12.06 -18.99 72.49
C ARG A 7 -11.92 -17.64 71.81
N LYS A 8 -13.07 -17.02 71.83
CA LYS A 8 -13.23 -15.59 71.53
C LYS A 8 -12.55 -14.77 72.64
N PHE A 9 -11.89 -13.70 72.24
CA PHE A 9 -11.63 -12.58 73.15
C PHE A 9 -12.05 -11.30 72.49
N THR A 10 -13.16 -10.74 73.03
CA THR A 10 -13.67 -9.44 72.69
C THR A 10 -13.14 -8.46 73.73
N MET A 11 -12.48 -7.37 73.29
CA MET A 11 -12.27 -6.19 74.14
C MET A 11 -12.66 -4.92 73.42
N PRO A 12 -13.35 -4.01 74.09
CA PRO A 12 -13.85 -2.80 73.49
C PRO A 12 -12.81 -1.69 73.53
N ILE A 13 -12.55 -1.07 72.37
CA ILE A 13 -11.73 0.12 72.34
C ILE A 13 -12.59 1.35 72.17
N ARG A 14 -12.47 2.17 73.18
CA ARG A 14 -13.03 3.47 73.47
C ARG A 14 -12.84 4.45 72.31
N ARG A 15 -13.91 5.04 71.79
CA ARG A 15 -13.91 6.16 70.85
C ARG A 15 -13.36 7.42 71.56
N ARG A 16 -12.29 7.95 71.07
CA ARG A 16 -11.85 9.31 71.35
C ARG A 16 -12.16 10.18 70.14
N HIS A 17 -13.13 11.07 70.28
CA HIS A 17 -13.38 12.12 69.34
C HIS A 17 -12.25 13.17 69.40
N GLU A 18 -11.37 13.15 68.45
CA GLU A 18 -10.49 14.30 68.17
C GLU A 18 -11.09 15.06 67.00
N ARG A 19 -11.48 16.29 67.28
CA ARG A 19 -11.89 17.24 66.24
C ARG A 19 -10.61 17.74 65.53
N VAL A 20 -10.47 17.42 64.26
CA VAL A 20 -9.47 18.00 63.40
C VAL A 20 -10.04 19.31 62.82
N PRO A 21 -9.36 20.45 62.92
CA PRO A 21 -9.82 21.70 62.36
C PRO A 21 -9.77 21.63 60.83
N ALA A 22 -10.80 22.14 60.14
CA ALA A 22 -10.89 22.23 58.72
C ALA A 22 -9.78 23.14 58.15
N SER A 23 -8.77 22.54 57.50
CA SER A 23 -7.80 23.24 56.68
C SER A 23 -8.44 23.68 55.38
N SER A 24 -8.58 24.98 55.21
CA SER A 24 -8.99 25.62 53.95
C SER A 24 -7.97 25.38 52.88
N SER A 25 -8.19 24.36 52.04
CA SER A 25 -7.36 24.12 50.83
C SER A 25 -7.72 25.16 49.76
N GLN A 26 -7.02 26.30 49.80
CA GLN A 26 -6.95 27.19 48.64
C GLN A 26 -6.06 26.51 47.56
N LYS A 27 -6.69 25.82 46.64
CA LYS A 27 -5.99 25.35 45.40
C LYS A 27 -5.60 26.57 44.58
N PRO A 28 -4.34 26.67 44.14
CA PRO A 28 -3.85 27.83 43.37
C PRO A 28 -4.57 27.91 42.04
N GLN A 29 -5.29 28.99 41.82
CA GLN A 29 -6.00 29.27 40.53
C GLN A 29 -5.09 29.27 39.31
N LYS A 30 -3.77 29.46 39.47
CA LYS A 30 -2.79 29.45 38.40
C LYS A 30 -2.68 28.10 37.68
N LEU A 31 -2.96 26.97 38.35
CA LEU A 31 -2.89 25.64 37.71
C LEU A 31 -4.06 25.36 36.76
N ARG A 32 -5.23 26.03 36.97
CA ARG A 32 -6.38 25.85 36.08
C ARG A 32 -6.29 26.60 34.74
N LEU A 33 -5.50 27.68 34.71
CA LEU A 33 -5.28 28.44 33.48
C LEU A 33 -4.31 27.74 32.52
N LEU A 34 -3.28 27.05 33.04
CA LEU A 34 -2.34 26.29 32.24
C LEU A 34 -2.97 25.03 31.63
N ALA A 35 -3.88 24.37 32.35
CA ALA A 35 -4.58 23.19 31.85
C ALA A 35 -5.55 23.50 30.69
N ARG A 36 -6.10 24.74 30.64
CA ARG A 36 -7.02 25.16 29.55
C ARG A 36 -6.32 25.46 28.24
N SER A 37 -5.03 25.83 28.26
CA SER A 37 -4.28 26.18 27.07
C SER A 37 -3.59 25.00 26.40
N ILE A 38 -3.33 23.91 27.13
CA ILE A 38 -2.61 22.73 26.61
C ILE A 38 -3.60 21.74 25.93
N VAL A 39 -4.83 21.61 26.45
CA VAL A 39 -5.82 20.67 25.90
C VAL A 39 -6.17 20.93 24.43
N PRO A 40 -6.40 22.20 23.96
CA PRO A 40 -6.68 22.42 22.54
C PRO A 40 -5.46 22.21 21.64
N LEU A 41 -4.22 22.39 22.16
CA LEU A 41 -3.01 22.20 21.37
C LEU A 41 -2.71 20.71 21.12
N VAL A 42 -2.95 19.85 22.13
CA VAL A 42 -2.80 18.39 21.98
C VAL A 42 -3.90 17.81 21.09
N ALA A 43 -5.14 18.32 21.19
CA ALA A 43 -6.24 17.89 20.32
C ALA A 43 -6.02 18.28 18.86
N ALA A 44 -5.41 19.46 18.58
CA ALA A 44 -5.03 19.88 17.23
C ALA A 44 -3.91 19.00 16.64
N PHE A 45 -2.95 18.57 17.45
CA PHE A 45 -1.87 17.70 17.00
C PHE A 45 -2.34 16.27 16.71
N THR A 46 -3.32 15.75 17.44
CA THR A 46 -3.89 14.41 17.18
C THR A 46 -4.79 14.37 15.95
N LEU A 47 -5.44 15.49 15.56
CA LEU A 47 -6.22 15.56 14.31
C LEU A 47 -5.34 15.64 13.06
N ILE A 48 -4.13 16.20 13.15
CA ILE A 48 -3.20 16.30 12.01
C ILE A 48 -2.54 14.93 11.72
N GLY A 49 -2.42 14.06 12.70
CA GLY A 49 -1.80 12.72 12.57
C GLY A 49 -2.65 11.68 11.83
N LEU A 50 -3.92 11.94 11.54
CA LEU A 50 -4.83 10.96 10.94
C LEU A 50 -5.16 11.20 9.46
N VAL A 51 -4.44 12.11 8.80
CA VAL A 51 -4.39 12.12 7.34
C VAL A 51 -3.40 11.03 6.94
N ALA A 52 -3.87 9.77 6.94
CA ALA A 52 -3.16 8.70 6.27
C ALA A 52 -2.91 9.17 4.84
N ALA A 53 -1.65 9.45 4.50
CA ALA A 53 -1.28 9.79 3.14
C ALA A 53 -1.88 8.69 2.25
N PRO A 54 -2.66 9.03 1.21
CA PRO A 54 -3.22 8.00 0.35
C PRO A 54 -2.06 7.18 -0.16
N ALA A 55 -2.05 5.89 0.18
CA ALA A 55 -1.09 4.96 -0.40
C ALA A 55 -1.20 5.17 -1.90
N THR A 56 -0.17 5.75 -2.52
CA THR A 56 -0.16 6.06 -3.95
C THR A 56 -0.10 4.73 -4.69
N ALA A 57 -1.28 4.11 -4.81
CA ALA A 57 -1.46 2.92 -5.60
C ALA A 57 -0.94 3.23 -7.01
N THR A 58 -0.01 2.45 -7.48
CA THR A 58 0.46 2.57 -8.85
C THR A 58 -0.50 1.81 -9.74
N ARG A 59 -0.69 2.23 -10.99
CA ARG A 59 -1.55 1.49 -11.94
C ARG A 59 -1.16 0.02 -12.06
N ARG A 60 0.09 -0.30 -11.79
CA ARG A 60 0.59 -1.67 -11.75
C ARG A 60 0.08 -2.45 -10.53
N SER A 61 0.09 -1.84 -9.34
CA SER A 61 -0.50 -2.43 -8.13
C SER A 61 -2.02 -2.58 -8.25
N ASP A 62 -2.67 -1.62 -8.93
CA ASP A 62 -4.11 -1.67 -9.19
C ASP A 62 -4.45 -2.84 -10.13
N ALA A 63 -3.69 -2.99 -11.24
CA ALA A 63 -3.82 -4.11 -12.16
C ALA A 63 -3.62 -5.45 -11.44
N MET A 64 -2.56 -5.57 -10.64
CA MET A 64 -2.28 -6.79 -9.90
C MET A 64 -3.34 -7.10 -8.84
N GLY A 65 -3.77 -6.09 -8.08
CA GLY A 65 -4.83 -6.25 -7.08
C GLY A 65 -6.17 -6.68 -7.72
N TRP A 66 -6.50 -6.13 -8.89
CA TRP A 66 -7.67 -6.56 -9.65
C TRP A 66 -7.53 -8.01 -10.13
N ALA A 67 -6.37 -8.38 -10.69
CA ALA A 67 -6.11 -9.71 -11.19
C ALA A 67 -6.15 -10.78 -10.08
N LEU A 68 -5.62 -10.48 -8.89
CA LEU A 68 -5.69 -11.36 -7.73
C LEU A 68 -7.13 -11.68 -7.32
N ARG A 69 -8.05 -10.72 -7.45
CA ARG A 69 -9.49 -10.95 -7.18
C ARG A 69 -10.16 -11.87 -8.20
N GLN A 70 -9.50 -12.17 -9.32
CA GLN A 70 -10.00 -13.14 -10.31
C GLN A 70 -9.52 -14.57 -10.02
N THR A 71 -8.74 -14.80 -8.96
CA THR A 71 -8.32 -16.16 -8.55
C THR A 71 -9.52 -17.07 -8.39
N GLY A 72 -9.44 -18.28 -8.96
CA GLY A 72 -10.53 -19.24 -8.98
C GLY A 72 -11.45 -19.16 -10.22
N CYS A 73 -11.37 -18.11 -11.03
CA CYS A 73 -12.09 -18.04 -12.29
C CYS A 73 -11.52 -19.03 -13.31
N TRP A 74 -12.40 -19.67 -14.09
CA TRP A 74 -11.99 -20.68 -15.04
C TRP A 74 -11.22 -20.12 -16.24
N TYR A 75 -10.31 -20.93 -16.76
CA TYR A 75 -9.71 -20.66 -18.07
C TYR A 75 -10.78 -20.72 -19.16
N ARG A 76 -10.71 -19.76 -20.05
CA ARG A 76 -11.51 -19.74 -21.29
C ARG A 76 -10.69 -19.16 -22.41
N TYR A 77 -10.43 -19.93 -23.46
CA TYR A 77 -9.75 -19.42 -24.65
C TYR A 77 -10.48 -18.21 -25.23
N GLY A 78 -9.76 -17.12 -25.51
CA GLY A 78 -10.33 -15.85 -25.94
C GLY A 78 -11.03 -15.04 -24.83
N GLY A 79 -11.08 -15.57 -23.59
CA GLY A 79 -11.76 -14.91 -22.46
C GLY A 79 -11.01 -13.72 -21.92
N THR A 80 -11.75 -12.65 -21.59
CA THR A 80 -11.26 -11.42 -20.93
C THR A 80 -12.10 -11.08 -19.69
N GLY A 81 -12.88 -12.06 -19.20
CA GLY A 81 -13.81 -11.89 -18.10
C GLY A 81 -15.21 -11.41 -18.53
N PRO A 82 -16.12 -11.18 -17.59
CA PRO A 82 -15.95 -11.37 -16.14
C PRO A 82 -15.71 -12.83 -15.75
N CYS A 83 -15.55 -13.10 -14.43
CA CYS A 83 -15.23 -14.43 -13.90
C CYS A 83 -16.17 -15.53 -14.42
N SER A 84 -17.47 -15.26 -14.61
CA SER A 84 -18.46 -16.16 -15.18
C SER A 84 -18.19 -16.55 -16.65
N ARG A 85 -17.45 -15.73 -17.39
CA ARG A 85 -17.04 -15.99 -18.77
C ARG A 85 -15.58 -16.46 -18.89
N GLY A 86 -14.81 -16.36 -17.82
CA GLY A 86 -13.43 -16.81 -17.73
C GLY A 86 -12.40 -15.94 -18.43
N PHE A 87 -11.15 -16.36 -18.32
CA PHE A 87 -9.98 -15.65 -18.86
C PHE A 87 -9.06 -16.63 -19.58
N ASP A 88 -8.39 -16.20 -20.64
CA ASP A 88 -7.13 -16.81 -21.05
C ASP A 88 -5.94 -16.06 -20.44
N CYS A 89 -4.71 -16.52 -20.67
CA CYS A 89 -3.51 -15.95 -20.08
C CYS A 89 -3.34 -14.45 -20.42
N SER A 90 -3.41 -14.09 -21.67
CA SER A 90 -3.31 -12.71 -22.15
C SER A 90 -4.56 -11.88 -21.82
N GLY A 91 -5.73 -12.51 -21.78
CA GLY A 91 -7.00 -11.88 -21.43
C GLY A 91 -7.05 -11.42 -19.98
N LEU A 92 -6.49 -12.20 -19.05
CA LEU A 92 -6.33 -11.79 -17.65
C LEU A 92 -5.45 -10.54 -17.56
N VAL A 93 -4.29 -10.55 -18.21
CA VAL A 93 -3.34 -9.42 -18.24
C VAL A 93 -3.98 -8.20 -18.91
N PHE A 94 -4.63 -8.39 -20.05
CA PHE A 94 -5.36 -7.34 -20.77
C PHE A 94 -6.40 -6.66 -19.89
N ALA A 95 -7.27 -7.46 -19.26
CA ALA A 95 -8.35 -6.95 -18.42
C ALA A 95 -7.83 -6.26 -17.15
N ALA A 96 -6.80 -6.83 -16.53
CA ALA A 96 -6.15 -6.23 -15.35
C ALA A 96 -5.58 -4.84 -15.63
N TYR A 97 -4.85 -4.70 -16.73
CA TYR A 97 -4.30 -3.39 -17.10
C TYR A 97 -5.34 -2.42 -17.64
N ALA A 98 -6.38 -2.92 -18.33
CA ALA A 98 -7.52 -2.10 -18.74
C ALA A 98 -8.24 -1.51 -17.51
N HIS A 99 -8.45 -2.31 -16.45
CA HIS A 99 -9.00 -1.84 -15.18
C HIS A 99 -8.14 -0.72 -14.56
N ALA A 100 -6.82 -0.84 -14.65
CA ALA A 100 -5.87 0.19 -14.20
C ALA A 100 -5.72 1.38 -15.18
N GLY A 101 -6.55 1.48 -16.21
CA GLY A 101 -6.54 2.56 -17.20
C GLY A 101 -5.40 2.49 -18.22
N ILE A 102 -4.87 1.30 -18.47
CA ILE A 102 -3.83 1.05 -19.49
C ILE A 102 -4.32 0.00 -20.49
N ARG A 103 -4.47 0.39 -21.76
CA ARG A 103 -4.83 -0.54 -22.83
C ARG A 103 -3.59 -1.24 -23.38
N LEU A 104 -3.49 -2.54 -23.14
CA LEU A 104 -2.49 -3.42 -23.78
C LEU A 104 -3.08 -4.05 -25.05
N PRO A 105 -2.26 -4.58 -25.97
CA PRO A 105 -2.72 -5.46 -27.04
C PRO A 105 -3.38 -6.71 -26.47
N ARG A 106 -4.24 -7.37 -27.28
CA ARG A 106 -5.05 -8.49 -26.77
C ARG A 106 -4.28 -9.80 -26.59
N THR A 107 -3.38 -10.13 -27.52
CA THR A 107 -2.72 -11.44 -27.51
C THR A 107 -1.32 -11.35 -26.90
N THR A 108 -0.81 -12.50 -26.42
CA THR A 108 0.55 -12.62 -25.89
C THR A 108 1.59 -12.15 -26.89
N TYR A 109 1.48 -12.60 -28.14
CA TYR A 109 2.39 -12.21 -29.22
C TYR A 109 2.37 -10.69 -29.46
N GLN A 110 1.19 -10.09 -29.58
CA GLN A 110 1.05 -8.64 -29.75
C GLN A 110 1.58 -7.85 -28.55
N MET A 111 1.40 -8.35 -27.33
CA MET A 111 1.94 -7.71 -26.12
C MET A 111 3.46 -7.71 -26.17
N LEU A 112 4.09 -8.86 -26.48
CA LEU A 112 5.53 -9.02 -26.50
C LEU A 112 6.22 -8.07 -27.51
N HIS A 113 5.58 -7.83 -28.66
CA HIS A 113 6.08 -6.94 -29.71
C HIS A 113 5.57 -5.49 -29.59
N SER A 114 4.91 -5.15 -28.50
CA SER A 114 4.35 -3.83 -28.28
C SER A 114 5.36 -2.85 -27.70
N SER A 115 5.39 -1.62 -28.23
CA SER A 115 6.10 -0.51 -27.63
C SER A 115 5.59 -0.09 -26.23
N LYS A 116 4.44 -0.65 -25.80
CA LYS A 116 3.86 -0.38 -24.48
C LYS A 116 4.57 -1.09 -23.34
N ILE A 117 5.46 -2.04 -23.61
CA ILE A 117 6.23 -2.74 -22.60
C ILE A 117 7.73 -2.49 -22.76
N VAL A 118 8.50 -2.68 -21.68
CA VAL A 118 9.95 -2.47 -21.65
C VAL A 118 10.59 -3.65 -20.94
N PRO A 119 11.64 -4.28 -21.51
CA PRO A 119 12.38 -5.35 -20.86
C PRO A 119 12.88 -4.95 -19.47
N GLN A 120 12.90 -5.90 -18.54
CA GLN A 120 13.40 -5.74 -17.18
C GLN A 120 14.43 -6.81 -16.87
N HIS A 121 15.68 -6.43 -16.81
CA HIS A 121 16.78 -7.34 -16.47
C HIS A 121 17.02 -7.42 -14.96
N HIS A 122 16.73 -6.32 -14.24
CA HIS A 122 16.91 -6.19 -12.79
C HIS A 122 15.63 -5.66 -12.13
N ARG A 123 15.48 -5.86 -10.82
CA ARG A 123 14.40 -5.29 -9.99
C ARG A 123 12.99 -5.54 -10.53
N ARG A 124 12.64 -6.81 -10.66
CA ARG A 124 11.27 -7.25 -10.96
C ARG A 124 10.32 -6.73 -9.87
N ARG A 125 9.13 -6.32 -10.29
CA ARG A 125 8.12 -5.77 -9.37
C ARG A 125 6.79 -6.47 -9.60
N GLN A 126 6.04 -6.66 -8.54
CA GLN A 126 4.69 -7.22 -8.61
C GLN A 126 3.86 -6.52 -9.69
N GLY A 127 3.24 -7.29 -10.59
CA GLY A 127 2.51 -6.80 -11.75
C GLY A 127 3.35 -6.61 -13.01
N ASP A 128 4.69 -6.74 -12.98
CA ASP A 128 5.45 -6.84 -14.24
C ASP A 128 4.98 -8.08 -15.01
N LEU A 129 5.05 -8.02 -16.34
CA LEU A 129 4.70 -9.15 -17.21
C LEU A 129 5.83 -10.16 -17.25
N VAL A 130 5.48 -11.43 -17.20
CA VAL A 130 6.42 -12.54 -17.37
C VAL A 130 5.98 -13.36 -18.57
N PHE A 131 6.87 -13.54 -19.52
CA PHE A 131 6.60 -14.32 -20.73
C PHE A 131 7.27 -15.69 -20.64
N PHE A 132 6.57 -16.70 -21.12
CA PHE A 132 7.05 -18.06 -21.33
C PHE A 132 6.90 -18.36 -22.81
N GLY A 133 7.96 -18.06 -23.58
CA GLY A 133 7.88 -17.99 -25.03
C GLY A 133 6.98 -16.86 -25.53
N SER A 134 6.52 -17.00 -26.77
CA SER A 134 5.57 -16.06 -27.41
C SER A 134 4.09 -16.42 -27.16
N GLY A 135 3.84 -17.60 -26.59
CA GLY A 135 2.48 -18.17 -26.44
C GLY A 135 1.84 -17.90 -25.09
N HIS A 136 2.63 -17.62 -24.04
CA HIS A 136 2.07 -17.49 -22.69
C HIS A 136 2.62 -16.26 -21.95
N VAL A 137 1.72 -15.53 -21.26
CA VAL A 137 2.04 -14.35 -20.47
C VAL A 137 1.33 -14.41 -19.12
N THR A 138 2.04 -13.96 -18.08
CA THR A 138 1.58 -13.98 -16.69
C THR A 138 1.92 -12.66 -16.00
N LEU A 139 1.41 -12.46 -14.80
CA LEU A 139 1.76 -11.34 -13.93
C LEU A 139 2.74 -11.78 -12.84
N TYR A 140 3.88 -11.13 -12.75
CA TYR A 140 4.86 -11.38 -11.69
C TYR A 140 4.27 -11.03 -10.32
N TYR A 141 4.29 -11.99 -9.39
CA TYR A 141 3.83 -11.76 -8.03
C TYR A 141 5.00 -11.51 -7.08
N TRP A 142 5.84 -12.50 -6.86
CA TRP A 142 7.01 -12.39 -5.98
C TRP A 142 7.99 -13.56 -6.17
N ARG A 143 9.29 -13.27 -6.16
CA ARG A 143 10.34 -14.29 -6.39
C ARG A 143 10.06 -15.12 -7.66
N HIS A 144 9.75 -16.40 -7.51
CA HIS A 144 9.46 -17.34 -8.60
C HIS A 144 7.96 -17.63 -8.74
N VAL A 145 7.10 -16.74 -8.20
CA VAL A 145 5.65 -16.91 -8.24
C VAL A 145 5.04 -15.91 -9.22
N VAL A 146 4.14 -16.40 -10.04
CA VAL A 146 3.35 -15.63 -11.00
C VAL A 146 1.85 -15.87 -10.78
N LEU A 147 1.02 -14.89 -11.10
CA LEU A 147 -0.42 -15.07 -11.24
C LEU A 147 -0.73 -15.32 -12.70
N GLN A 148 -1.44 -16.40 -12.98
CA GLN A 148 -1.73 -16.85 -14.34
C GLN A 148 -3.06 -17.54 -14.47
N THR A 149 -3.46 -17.76 -15.71
CA THR A 149 -4.49 -18.70 -16.15
C THR A 149 -3.81 -19.63 -17.15
N PRO A 150 -3.44 -20.88 -16.76
CA PRO A 150 -2.54 -21.70 -17.57
C PRO A 150 -3.17 -22.24 -18.85
N GLU A 151 -4.23 -23.06 -18.73
CA GLU A 151 -4.79 -23.83 -19.85
C GLU A 151 -6.24 -24.28 -19.57
N PRO A 152 -6.95 -24.87 -20.55
CA PRO A 152 -8.29 -25.43 -20.35
C PRO A 152 -8.33 -26.44 -19.20
N GLY A 153 -9.36 -26.34 -18.37
CA GLY A 153 -9.52 -27.17 -17.16
C GLY A 153 -8.87 -26.55 -15.91
N GLU A 154 -8.05 -25.52 -16.07
CA GLU A 154 -7.40 -24.82 -14.98
C GLU A 154 -8.11 -23.49 -14.66
N LYS A 155 -7.73 -22.91 -13.53
CA LYS A 155 -8.25 -21.64 -13.02
C LYS A 155 -7.17 -20.58 -12.90
N VAL A 156 -7.59 -19.34 -12.78
CA VAL A 156 -6.69 -18.25 -12.36
C VAL A 156 -6.08 -18.61 -11.02
N GLN A 157 -4.74 -18.67 -10.94
CA GLN A 157 -4.02 -19.13 -9.77
C GLN A 157 -2.61 -18.56 -9.66
N LEU A 158 -2.09 -18.57 -8.43
CA LEU A 158 -0.66 -18.32 -8.19
C LEU A 158 0.12 -19.61 -8.41
N THR A 159 1.11 -19.57 -9.29
CA THR A 159 1.95 -20.73 -9.62
C THR A 159 3.41 -20.38 -9.40
N ARG A 160 4.16 -21.32 -8.81
CA ARG A 160 5.61 -21.22 -8.67
C ARG A 160 6.29 -21.94 -9.84
N TRP A 161 7.24 -21.26 -10.47
CA TRP A 161 8.15 -21.90 -11.42
C TRP A 161 9.52 -22.14 -10.77
N TYR A 162 10.27 -23.11 -11.28
CA TYR A 162 11.56 -23.48 -10.73
C TYR A 162 12.65 -23.34 -11.80
N PRO A 163 13.83 -22.76 -11.46
CA PRO A 163 14.98 -22.78 -12.34
C PRO A 163 15.34 -24.22 -12.71
N GLY A 164 15.65 -24.45 -13.99
CA GLY A 164 16.00 -25.79 -14.50
C GLY A 164 14.80 -26.66 -14.90
N SER A 165 13.55 -26.22 -14.68
CA SER A 165 12.38 -26.87 -15.26
C SER A 165 12.24 -26.53 -16.76
N SER A 166 11.42 -27.30 -17.49
CA SER A 166 11.05 -26.96 -18.87
C SER A 166 10.20 -25.68 -18.97
N TRP A 167 9.60 -25.27 -17.86
CA TRP A 167 8.75 -24.10 -17.77
C TRP A 167 9.49 -22.95 -17.07
N VAL A 168 10.30 -22.21 -17.82
CA VAL A 168 11.09 -21.07 -17.35
C VAL A 168 10.72 -19.81 -18.11
N PRO A 169 10.73 -18.64 -17.44
CA PRO A 169 10.51 -17.37 -18.13
C PRO A 169 11.54 -17.08 -19.20
N THR A 170 11.06 -16.67 -20.37
CA THR A 170 11.90 -16.16 -21.46
C THR A 170 12.18 -14.67 -21.33
N GLY A 171 11.38 -13.93 -20.56
CA GLY A 171 11.59 -12.52 -20.33
C GLY A 171 10.61 -11.89 -19.31
N TYR A 172 11.08 -10.79 -18.75
CA TYR A 172 10.30 -9.94 -17.84
C TYR A 172 10.16 -8.55 -18.44
N TYR A 173 8.97 -7.99 -18.38
CA TYR A 173 8.68 -6.72 -19.01
C TYR A 173 7.81 -5.84 -18.09
N ARG A 174 8.05 -4.54 -18.14
CA ARG A 174 7.27 -3.54 -17.43
C ARG A 174 6.37 -2.77 -18.37
N VAL A 175 5.11 -2.62 -18.01
CA VAL A 175 4.17 -1.83 -18.77
C VAL A 175 4.50 -0.34 -18.61
N ARG A 176 4.65 0.38 -19.71
CA ARG A 176 4.91 1.83 -19.70
C ARG A 176 3.73 2.58 -19.08
N GLY A 177 4.03 3.59 -18.27
CA GLY A 177 2.99 4.39 -17.60
C GLY A 177 2.30 3.69 -16.41
N ALA A 178 2.64 2.43 -16.14
CA ALA A 178 2.10 1.69 -15.00
C ALA A 178 2.71 2.14 -13.65
N TYR A 179 3.86 2.80 -13.68
CA TYR A 179 4.50 3.39 -12.51
C TYR A 179 4.30 4.91 -12.53
N ARG A 180 3.32 5.39 -11.78
CA ARG A 180 3.22 6.79 -11.38
C ARG A 180 3.53 6.87 -9.89
N GLY A 181 4.81 6.78 -9.55
CA GLY A 181 5.24 7.14 -8.19
C GLY A 181 5.15 8.65 -7.97
N PRO A 182 5.06 9.11 -6.73
CA PRO A 182 4.96 10.55 -6.40
C PRO A 182 6.10 11.36 -7.02
N MET A 183 7.30 10.80 -7.13
CA MET A 183 8.46 11.45 -7.79
C MET A 183 8.28 11.65 -9.29
N VAL A 184 7.55 10.79 -9.99
CA VAL A 184 7.29 10.97 -11.44
C VAL A 184 6.24 12.04 -11.66
N ALA A 185 5.21 12.10 -10.81
CA ALA A 185 4.22 13.15 -10.83
C ALA A 185 4.87 14.50 -10.49
N LEU A 186 5.73 14.55 -9.48
CA LEU A 186 6.47 15.73 -9.06
C LEU A 186 7.44 16.21 -10.18
N ARG A 187 8.20 15.32 -10.82
CA ARG A 187 9.08 15.67 -11.94
C ARG A 187 8.30 16.24 -13.13
N ARG A 188 7.14 15.66 -13.47
CA ARG A 188 6.28 16.21 -14.54
C ARG A 188 5.69 17.55 -14.17
N TRP A 189 5.30 17.73 -12.92
CA TRP A 189 4.79 19.00 -12.41
C TRP A 189 5.88 20.08 -12.44
N ILE A 190 7.08 19.81 -11.90
CA ILE A 190 8.25 20.69 -11.95
C ILE A 190 8.60 21.05 -13.39
N HIS A 191 8.67 20.07 -14.29
CA HIS A 191 8.99 20.29 -15.69
C HIS A 191 7.94 21.19 -16.39
N ARG A 192 6.66 20.96 -16.10
CA ARG A 192 5.57 21.83 -16.61
C ARG A 192 5.69 23.25 -16.06
N MET A 193 5.98 23.42 -14.79
CA MET A 193 6.18 24.72 -14.15
C MET A 193 7.40 25.48 -14.69
N MET A 194 8.47 24.76 -15.03
CA MET A 194 9.65 25.33 -15.68
C MET A 194 9.36 25.81 -17.10
N ILE A 195 8.67 25.00 -17.91
CA ILE A 195 8.30 25.36 -19.29
C ILE A 195 7.33 26.54 -19.31
N SER A 196 6.39 26.60 -18.38
CA SER A 196 5.41 27.70 -18.27
C SER A 196 5.99 28.98 -17.67
N GLY A 197 7.27 29.00 -17.31
CA GLY A 197 7.94 30.16 -16.72
C GLY A 197 7.54 30.49 -15.28
N HIS A 198 6.71 29.65 -14.65
CA HIS A 198 6.25 29.84 -13.26
C HIS A 198 7.30 29.42 -12.21
N LEU A 199 8.31 28.67 -12.61
CA LEU A 199 9.40 28.25 -11.73
C LEU A 199 10.75 28.58 -12.41
N ARG A 200 11.51 29.52 -11.85
CA ARG A 200 12.90 29.78 -12.23
C ARG A 200 13.79 29.15 -11.16
N ILE A 201 14.57 28.15 -11.53
CA ILE A 201 15.56 27.55 -10.64
C ILE A 201 16.87 28.33 -10.82
N HIS A 202 17.37 28.97 -9.76
CA HIS A 202 18.72 29.48 -9.75
C HIS A 202 19.72 28.31 -9.80
N GLN A 203 20.87 28.52 -10.49
CA GLN A 203 21.85 27.49 -10.81
C GLN A 203 22.47 26.73 -9.62
N HIS A 204 22.13 27.11 -8.37
CA HIS A 204 22.62 26.48 -7.16
C HIS A 204 21.59 25.69 -6.36
N THR A 205 20.35 25.60 -6.85
CA THR A 205 19.30 24.85 -6.14
C THR A 205 19.21 23.43 -6.67
N THR A 206 19.51 22.45 -5.83
CA THR A 206 19.38 21.05 -6.19
C THR A 206 17.91 20.61 -6.13
N LEU A 207 17.55 19.55 -6.85
CA LEU A 207 16.22 18.95 -6.79
C LEU A 207 15.82 18.50 -5.38
N GLN A 208 16.80 18.27 -4.50
CA GLN A 208 16.60 17.92 -3.09
C GLN A 208 16.12 19.12 -2.27
N ASP A 209 16.65 20.31 -2.53
CA ASP A 209 16.26 21.55 -1.83
C ASP A 209 14.81 21.95 -2.15
N VAL A 210 14.37 21.74 -3.39
CA VAL A 210 12.98 21.96 -3.80
C VAL A 210 12.03 20.95 -3.15
N ALA A 211 12.47 19.69 -2.98
CA ALA A 211 11.67 18.66 -2.32
C ALA A 211 11.55 18.83 -0.81
N ALA A 212 12.53 19.50 -0.19
CA ALA A 212 12.56 19.78 1.25
C ALA A 212 11.76 21.04 1.67
N GLY A 213 11.15 21.75 0.71
CA GLY A 213 10.34 22.94 1.01
C GLY A 213 11.16 24.14 1.53
N ALA A 214 12.47 24.17 1.26
CA ALA A 214 13.40 25.17 1.79
C ALA A 214 13.37 26.51 1.04
N HIS A 215 12.21 26.95 0.53
CA HIS A 215 12.05 28.31 0.03
C HIS A 215 11.29 29.15 1.06
N ARG A 216 12.03 29.98 1.81
CA ARG A 216 11.48 31.21 2.35
C ARG A 216 11.32 32.18 1.18
N PRO A 217 10.14 32.79 0.97
CA PRO A 217 10.01 33.90 0.06
C PRO A 217 10.77 35.08 0.66
N LEU A 218 11.54 35.77 -0.18
CA LEU A 218 12.03 37.11 0.09
C LEU A 218 10.89 38.10 -0.07
#